data_9404419a7f7b5a636c7f9935125a65cd
#
_entry.id   9404419a7f7b5a636c7f9935125a65cd
#
_cell.length_a   1.000
_cell.length_b   1.000
_cell.length_c   1.000
_cell.angle_alpha   90.00
_cell.angle_beta   90.00
_cell.angle_gamma   90.00
#
_symmetry.space_group_name_H-M   'P 1'
#
loop_
_entity.id
_entity.type
_entity.pdbx_description
1 polymer ?
#
loop_
_entity_poly.entity_id
_entity_poly.type
_entity_poly.pdbx_seq_one_letter_code
_entity_poly.pdbx_strand_id
1 'polypeptide(L)'
;MKSGNEITAIRTSEVEVIKHRIYEVRGLRVMLDRDLAELYGVETRALNQAVKRNIDRFPDDFLFRLNKNEWTFLKSQIVISNNDATTADNKDVATNGDSLKSQIVISNRGGDRALPNAFTELGIAMLSSVLRSETAIQVNINIMRAFVAIRHAVSAWQGVNLKVEQLSHKVDQLNSYVEEILHDQNDINRMQEETNNEIALQIEAINDALDQLREKTSTPRKQIGFKTEKQ
;
A
#
# COMPACT_ATOMS: atom_id res chain seq x y z
N MET A 1 30.09 27.75 -12.55
CA MET A 1 29.05 27.75 -11.53
C MET A 1 28.07 26.62 -11.86
N LYS A 2 28.06 25.53 -11.10
CA LYS A 2 27.03 24.48 -11.30
C LYS A 2 25.68 25.06 -10.92
N SER A 3 24.69 24.86 -11.78
CA SER A 3 23.32 25.36 -11.59
C SER A 3 22.74 24.88 -10.24
N GLY A 4 22.00 25.72 -9.54
CA GLY A 4 21.37 25.36 -8.26
C GLY A 4 20.51 24.10 -8.31
N ASN A 5 19.94 23.77 -9.49
CA ASN A 5 19.15 22.56 -9.74
C ASN A 5 20.01 21.28 -9.74
N GLU A 6 21.23 21.30 -10.28
CA GLU A 6 22.14 20.14 -10.26
C GLU A 6 22.60 19.82 -8.84
N ILE A 7 22.91 20.84 -8.03
CA ILE A 7 23.32 20.64 -6.64
C ILE A 7 22.18 20.08 -5.80
N THR A 8 20.96 20.51 -6.04
CA THR A 8 19.76 19.99 -5.35
C THR A 8 19.47 18.55 -5.75
N ALA A 9 19.58 18.19 -7.02
CA ALA A 9 19.36 16.84 -7.53
C ALA A 9 20.39 15.84 -6.96
N ILE A 10 21.68 16.21 -6.93
CA ILE A 10 22.76 15.39 -6.37
C ILE A 10 22.52 15.16 -4.86
N ARG A 11 22.14 16.20 -4.12
CA ARG A 11 21.83 16.08 -2.67
C ARG A 11 20.62 15.19 -2.41
N THR A 12 19.62 15.23 -3.26
CA THR A 12 18.42 14.38 -3.13
C THR A 12 18.78 12.91 -3.37
N SER A 13 19.63 12.61 -4.37
CA SER A 13 20.06 11.24 -4.65
C SER A 13 20.90 10.64 -3.51
N GLU A 14 21.78 11.43 -2.89
CA GLU A 14 22.58 10.98 -1.74
C GLU A 14 21.68 10.67 -0.52
N VAL A 15 20.67 11.49 -0.25
CA VAL A 15 19.73 11.26 0.85
C VAL A 15 18.89 9.99 0.61
N GLU A 16 18.48 9.73 -0.63
CA GLU A 16 17.76 8.50 -0.97
C GLU A 16 18.61 7.24 -0.72
N VAL A 17 19.87 7.25 -1.15
CA VAL A 17 20.80 6.13 -0.86
C VAL A 17 20.95 5.90 0.64
N ILE A 18 21.03 6.96 1.44
CA ILE A 18 21.15 6.84 2.89
C ILE A 18 19.87 6.27 3.52
N LYS A 19 18.67 6.63 3.01
CA LYS A 19 17.41 6.11 3.53
C LYS A 19 17.34 4.58 3.49
N HIS A 20 17.88 3.95 2.45
CA HIS A 20 17.94 2.49 2.32
C HIS A 20 18.89 1.81 3.31
N ARG A 21 19.73 2.58 4.03
CA ARG A 21 20.64 2.10 5.07
C ARG A 21 20.13 2.39 6.49
N ILE A 22 18.90 2.90 6.61
CA ILE A 22 18.23 3.10 7.88
C ILE A 22 17.25 1.94 8.09
N TYR A 23 17.52 1.15 9.11
CA TYR A 23 16.76 -0.05 9.45
C TYR A 23 15.86 0.21 10.67
N GLU A 24 14.85 -0.62 10.84
CA GLU A 24 14.02 -0.62 12.05
C GLU A 24 14.35 -1.84 12.91
N VAL A 25 14.80 -1.59 14.15
CA VAL A 25 15.14 -2.61 15.14
C VAL A 25 14.59 -2.19 16.49
N ARG A 26 13.83 -3.05 17.15
CA ARG A 26 13.17 -2.76 18.44
C ARG A 26 12.24 -1.53 18.40
N GLY A 27 11.62 -1.25 17.24
CA GLY A 27 10.82 -0.03 17.05
C GLY A 27 11.63 1.27 16.92
N LEU A 28 12.97 1.18 16.88
CA LEU A 28 13.87 2.30 16.71
C LEU A 28 14.47 2.29 15.30
N ARG A 29 14.64 3.46 14.71
CA ARG A 29 15.38 3.61 13.46
C ARG A 29 16.86 3.73 13.75
N VAL A 30 17.62 2.87 13.10
CA VAL A 30 19.05 2.72 13.36
C VAL A 30 19.83 2.57 12.06
N MET A 31 21.11 2.90 12.11
CA MET A 31 22.11 2.53 11.10
C MET A 31 23.17 1.62 11.71
N LEU A 32 23.69 0.71 10.92
CA LEU A 32 24.71 -0.22 11.37
C LEU A 32 26.10 0.41 11.28
N ASP A 33 27.00 -0.02 12.17
CA ASP A 33 28.39 0.45 12.21
C ASP A 33 29.14 0.29 10.88
N ARG A 34 28.87 -0.78 10.13
CA ARG A 34 29.46 -1.03 8.80
C ARG A 34 28.96 -0.02 7.75
N ASP A 35 27.66 0.31 7.77
CA ASP A 35 27.05 1.22 6.80
C ASP A 35 27.49 2.66 7.08
N LEU A 36 27.60 3.02 8.37
CA LEU A 36 28.16 4.29 8.80
C LEU A 36 29.65 4.41 8.41
N ALA A 37 30.45 3.38 8.66
CA ALA A 37 31.87 3.36 8.32
C ALA A 37 32.07 3.57 6.81
N GLU A 38 31.28 2.92 5.97
CA GLU A 38 31.30 3.10 4.51
C GLU A 38 30.94 4.54 4.12
N LEU A 39 29.87 5.12 4.68
CA LEU A 39 29.46 6.50 4.42
C LEU A 39 30.54 7.53 4.86
N TYR A 40 31.19 7.28 5.99
CA TYR A 40 32.27 8.16 6.48
C TYR A 40 33.61 7.90 5.76
N GLY A 41 33.71 6.87 4.93
CA GLY A 41 34.95 6.50 4.25
C GLY A 41 36.05 5.98 5.18
N VAL A 42 35.66 5.31 6.28
CA VAL A 42 36.57 4.75 7.29
C VAL A 42 36.34 3.25 7.48
N GLU A 43 37.33 2.55 8.02
CA GLU A 43 37.13 1.16 8.39
C GLU A 43 36.16 1.03 9.58
N THR A 44 35.27 0.02 9.55
CA THR A 44 34.33 -0.29 10.64
C THR A 44 35.04 -0.46 11.98
N ARG A 45 36.26 -1.06 11.95
CA ARG A 45 37.09 -1.22 13.15
C ARG A 45 37.54 0.11 13.73
N ALA A 46 37.91 1.08 12.87
CA ALA A 46 38.36 2.39 13.29
C ALA A 46 37.19 3.20 13.89
N LEU A 47 36.01 3.15 13.27
CA LEU A 47 34.79 3.75 13.79
C LEU A 47 34.46 3.20 15.19
N ASN A 48 34.38 1.87 15.32
CA ASN A 48 34.07 1.21 16.58
C ASN A 48 35.13 1.49 17.69
N GLN A 49 36.39 1.64 17.30
CA GLN A 49 37.44 2.03 18.23
C GLN A 49 37.30 3.47 18.72
N ALA A 50 36.91 4.41 17.82
CA ALA A 50 36.65 5.80 18.19
C ALA A 50 35.45 5.91 19.16
N VAL A 51 34.37 5.15 18.90
CA VAL A 51 33.22 5.04 19.80
C VAL A 51 33.63 4.47 21.16
N LYS A 52 34.39 3.36 21.18
CA LYS A 52 34.84 2.74 22.42
C LYS A 52 35.69 3.67 23.29
N ARG A 53 36.50 4.53 22.67
CA ARG A 53 37.29 5.56 23.41
C ARG A 53 36.43 6.67 24.01
N ASN A 54 35.20 6.82 23.56
CA ASN A 54 34.23 7.85 23.98
C ASN A 54 32.92 7.22 24.46
N ILE A 55 33.00 6.02 25.06
CA ILE A 55 31.81 5.21 25.37
C ILE A 55 30.82 5.93 26.31
N ASP A 56 31.32 6.77 27.21
CA ASP A 56 30.52 7.57 28.13
C ASP A 56 29.53 8.54 27.42
N ARG A 57 29.76 8.78 26.12
CA ARG A 57 28.87 9.62 25.28
C ARG A 57 27.79 8.82 24.56
N PHE A 58 27.82 7.49 24.67
CA PHE A 58 26.94 6.58 23.94
C PHE A 58 26.17 5.69 24.92
N PRO A 59 25.16 6.23 25.62
CA PRO A 59 24.27 5.44 26.44
C PRO A 59 23.45 4.45 25.58
N ASP A 60 22.76 3.51 26.21
CA ASP A 60 22.07 2.40 25.53
C ASP A 60 20.96 2.84 24.55
N ASP A 61 20.41 4.04 24.71
CA ASP A 61 19.46 4.65 23.78
C ASP A 61 20.13 5.30 22.56
N PHE A 62 21.45 5.48 22.55
CA PHE A 62 22.25 5.98 21.43
C PHE A 62 22.88 4.86 20.62
N LEU A 63 23.35 3.80 21.30
CA LEU A 63 24.09 2.72 20.72
C LEU A 63 23.77 1.41 21.44
N PHE A 64 23.40 0.38 20.69
CA PHE A 64 23.26 -0.96 21.23
C PHE A 64 23.78 -2.01 20.24
N ARG A 65 24.14 -3.18 20.77
CA ARG A 65 24.57 -4.29 19.96
C ARG A 65 23.40 -5.18 19.57
N LEU A 66 23.33 -5.58 18.30
CA LEU A 66 22.31 -6.52 17.84
C LEU A 66 22.54 -7.90 18.45
N ASN A 67 21.47 -8.64 18.72
CA ASN A 67 21.53 -10.05 19.02
C ASN A 67 21.53 -10.89 17.72
N LYS A 68 21.75 -12.21 17.82
CA LYS A 68 21.82 -13.10 16.65
C LYS A 68 20.51 -13.15 15.86
N ASN A 69 19.37 -13.15 16.55
CA ASN A 69 18.05 -13.23 15.91
C ASN A 69 17.74 -11.93 15.15
N GLU A 70 17.97 -10.79 15.76
CA GLU A 70 17.80 -9.47 15.12
C GLU A 70 18.69 -9.34 13.88
N TRP A 71 19.95 -9.78 14.00
CA TRP A 71 20.88 -9.74 12.88
C TRP A 71 20.47 -10.66 11.73
N THR A 72 20.00 -11.88 12.03
CA THR A 72 19.53 -12.83 11.00
C THR A 72 18.29 -12.31 10.31
N PHE A 73 17.33 -11.76 11.07
CA PHE A 73 16.12 -11.15 10.52
C PHE A 73 16.45 -9.95 9.61
N LEU A 74 17.32 -9.08 10.05
CA LEU A 74 17.74 -7.92 9.27
C LEU A 74 18.46 -8.31 7.97
N LYS A 75 19.31 -9.33 8.00
CA LYS A 75 19.96 -9.86 6.78
C LYS A 75 18.94 -10.35 5.76
N SER A 76 17.88 -11.04 6.18
CA SER A 76 16.85 -11.53 5.26
C SER A 76 16.10 -10.38 4.58
N GLN A 77 15.80 -9.30 5.31
CA GLN A 77 15.17 -8.12 4.74
C GLN A 77 16.05 -7.39 3.71
N ILE A 78 17.35 -7.25 4.00
CA ILE A 78 18.32 -6.62 3.09
C ILE A 78 18.43 -7.40 1.78
N VAL A 79 18.42 -8.73 1.81
CA VAL A 79 18.50 -9.59 0.62
C VAL A 79 17.23 -9.44 -0.23
N ILE A 80 16.05 -9.40 0.36
CA ILE A 80 14.78 -9.24 -0.35
C ILE A 80 14.72 -7.86 -1.02
N SER A 81 15.05 -6.80 -0.30
CA SER A 81 15.03 -5.42 -0.82
C SER A 81 15.98 -5.21 -2.01
N ASN A 82 17.13 -5.88 -2.03
CA ASN A 82 18.07 -5.80 -3.16
C ASN A 82 17.61 -6.61 -4.39
N ASN A 83 16.80 -7.65 -4.21
CA ASN A 83 16.25 -8.44 -5.33
C ASN A 83 15.10 -7.70 -6.04
N ASP A 84 14.28 -6.94 -5.32
CA ASP A 84 13.19 -6.16 -5.91
C ASP A 84 13.72 -4.98 -6.75
N ALA A 85 14.87 -4.41 -6.39
CA ALA A 85 15.50 -3.33 -7.16
C ALA A 85 16.10 -3.80 -8.50
N THR A 86 16.37 -5.10 -8.68
CA THR A 86 16.95 -5.68 -9.90
C THR A 86 15.92 -6.18 -10.90
N THR A 87 14.64 -6.28 -10.53
CA THR A 87 13.58 -6.80 -11.43
C THR A 87 12.85 -5.72 -12.23
N ALA A 88 13.09 -4.43 -11.98
CA ALA A 88 12.38 -3.35 -12.68
C ALA A 88 13.00 -2.94 -14.04
N ASP A 89 14.23 -3.32 -14.38
CA ASP A 89 14.95 -2.78 -15.56
C ASP A 89 15.63 -3.81 -16.49
N ASN A 90 15.31 -5.11 -16.43
CA ASN A 90 15.90 -6.05 -17.39
C ASN A 90 14.90 -7.09 -17.94
N LYS A 91 14.11 -6.65 -18.94
CA LYS A 91 13.73 -7.52 -20.05
C LYS A 91 14.82 -7.36 -21.14
N ASP A 92 15.45 -8.47 -21.46
CA ASP A 92 16.51 -8.64 -22.45
C ASP A 92 17.95 -8.43 -21.90
N VAL A 93 18.56 -9.50 -21.45
CA VAL A 93 19.83 -10.08 -21.90
C VAL A 93 20.13 -11.33 -21.06
N ALA A 94 19.91 -12.49 -21.64
CA ALA A 94 20.51 -13.74 -21.21
C ALA A 94 22.01 -13.70 -21.54
N THR A 95 22.86 -13.59 -20.54
CA THR A 95 24.19 -14.25 -20.51
C THR A 95 24.96 -13.85 -19.23
N ASN A 96 25.52 -14.88 -18.58
CA ASN A 96 26.53 -14.85 -17.54
C ASN A 96 26.09 -14.48 -16.12
N GLY A 97 25.50 -15.47 -15.45
CA GLY A 97 25.05 -15.47 -14.04
C GLY A 97 26.13 -15.51 -12.97
N ASP A 98 27.39 -15.14 -13.24
CA ASP A 98 28.48 -15.24 -12.24
C ASP A 98 29.00 -13.91 -11.68
N SER A 99 28.66 -12.78 -12.30
CA SER A 99 29.25 -11.49 -11.88
C SER A 99 28.48 -10.76 -10.76
N LEU A 100 27.18 -11.04 -10.58
CA LEU A 100 26.36 -10.35 -9.57
C LEU A 100 26.33 -11.07 -8.21
N LYS A 101 26.66 -12.37 -8.18
CA LYS A 101 26.82 -13.11 -6.93
C LYS A 101 28.08 -12.72 -6.13
N SER A 102 29.07 -12.09 -6.77
CA SER A 102 30.33 -11.75 -6.11
C SER A 102 30.29 -10.47 -5.27
N GLN A 103 29.29 -9.59 -5.45
CA GLN A 103 29.14 -8.40 -4.58
C GLN A 103 28.29 -8.68 -3.32
N ILE A 104 27.42 -9.67 -3.34
CA ILE A 104 26.62 -10.09 -2.16
C ILE A 104 27.39 -11.09 -1.30
N VAL A 105 28.42 -11.74 -1.85
CA VAL A 105 29.39 -12.55 -1.10
C VAL A 105 30.46 -11.65 -0.47
N ILE A 106 30.04 -10.54 0.14
CA ILE A 106 30.92 -9.79 1.00
C ILE A 106 31.11 -10.61 2.26
N SER A 107 32.27 -11.27 2.25
CA SER A 107 32.96 -11.73 3.43
C SER A 107 32.46 -12.98 4.15
N ASN A 108 32.38 -14.10 3.45
CA ASN A 108 32.55 -15.39 4.13
C ASN A 108 34.02 -15.61 4.62
N ARG A 109 34.90 -14.64 4.44
CA ARG A 109 36.31 -14.69 4.88
C ARG A 109 36.57 -13.83 6.12
N GLY A 110 35.82 -14.03 7.22
CA GLY A 110 36.27 -13.55 8.52
C GLY A 110 35.40 -12.51 9.25
N GLY A 111 34.21 -12.12 8.73
CA GLY A 111 33.41 -11.02 9.28
C GLY A 111 32.23 -11.37 10.17
N ASP A 112 31.75 -12.61 10.19
CA ASP A 112 30.49 -12.98 10.87
C ASP A 112 30.64 -13.30 12.37
N ARG A 113 31.84 -13.11 12.95
CA ARG A 113 32.08 -13.38 14.37
C ARG A 113 31.65 -12.27 15.31
N ALA A 114 31.49 -11.05 14.85
CA ALA A 114 31.06 -9.92 15.66
C ALA A 114 29.69 -9.42 15.20
N LEU A 115 28.71 -9.49 16.10
CA LEU A 115 27.40 -8.88 15.88
C LEU A 115 27.56 -7.37 15.70
N PRO A 116 26.86 -6.73 14.73
CA PRO A 116 27.02 -5.31 14.45
C PRO A 116 26.45 -4.44 15.58
N ASN A 117 27.00 -3.24 15.69
CA ASN A 117 26.45 -2.18 16.51
C ASN A 117 25.43 -1.39 15.71
N ALA A 118 24.32 -1.05 16.36
CA ALA A 118 23.23 -0.26 15.83
C ALA A 118 23.24 1.12 16.51
N PHE A 119 23.33 2.17 15.69
CA PHE A 119 23.31 3.56 16.13
C PHE A 119 21.95 4.17 15.87
N THR A 120 21.31 4.71 16.89
CA THR A 120 20.09 5.51 16.75
C THR A 120 20.41 6.88 16.14
N GLU A 121 19.37 7.64 15.79
CA GLU A 121 19.53 9.03 15.33
C GLU A 121 20.37 9.86 16.32
N LEU A 122 20.12 9.69 17.61
CA LEU A 122 20.88 10.39 18.67
C LEU A 122 22.34 9.91 18.72
N GLY A 123 22.59 8.61 18.56
CA GLY A 123 23.94 8.07 18.50
C GLY A 123 24.72 8.57 17.30
N ILE A 124 24.08 8.72 16.14
CA ILE A 124 24.70 9.28 14.93
C ILE A 124 24.99 10.78 15.11
N ALA A 125 24.06 11.52 15.70
CA ALA A 125 24.30 12.92 16.05
C ALA A 125 25.52 13.06 17.00
N MET A 126 25.68 12.13 17.95
CA MET A 126 26.83 12.11 18.85
C MET A 126 28.15 11.76 18.11
N LEU A 127 28.09 10.88 17.08
CA LEU A 127 29.27 10.56 16.25
C LEU A 127 29.89 11.81 15.60
N SER A 128 29.09 12.84 15.28
CA SER A 128 29.58 14.11 14.71
C SER A 128 30.58 14.81 15.64
N SER A 129 30.44 14.61 16.94
CA SER A 129 31.35 15.16 17.94
C SER A 129 32.67 14.36 18.07
N VAL A 130 32.67 13.09 17.63
CA VAL A 130 33.79 12.15 17.72
C VAL A 130 34.60 12.15 16.42
N LEU A 131 33.91 12.21 15.27
CA LEU A 131 34.49 12.24 13.93
C LEU A 131 34.57 13.68 13.44
N ARG A 132 35.79 14.25 13.40
CA ARG A 132 35.98 15.69 13.16
C ARG A 132 36.47 16.03 11.75
N SER A 133 36.36 15.10 10.79
CA SER A 133 36.74 15.38 9.40
C SER A 133 35.64 16.20 8.69
N GLU A 134 36.02 17.02 7.73
CA GLU A 134 35.06 17.79 6.91
C GLU A 134 34.09 16.87 6.18
N THR A 135 34.56 15.73 5.66
CA THR A 135 33.73 14.68 5.06
C THR A 135 32.70 14.14 6.06
N ALA A 136 33.11 13.89 7.31
CA ALA A 136 32.19 13.39 8.34
C ALA A 136 31.08 14.39 8.65
N ILE A 137 31.35 15.68 8.61
CA ILE A 137 30.36 16.73 8.82
C ILE A 137 29.29 16.70 7.72
N GLN A 138 29.72 16.62 6.44
CA GLN A 138 28.78 16.57 5.31
C GLN A 138 27.92 15.29 5.31
N VAL A 139 28.53 14.16 5.56
CA VAL A 139 27.86 12.87 5.70
C VAL A 139 26.83 12.92 6.82
N ASN A 140 27.19 13.47 7.98
CA ASN A 140 26.28 13.61 9.10
C ASN A 140 25.06 14.48 8.76
N ILE A 141 25.26 15.62 8.09
CA ILE A 141 24.18 16.47 7.62
C ILE A 141 23.22 15.69 6.72
N ASN A 142 23.74 14.89 5.78
CA ASN A 142 22.92 14.09 4.86
C ASN A 142 22.18 12.97 5.60
N ILE A 143 22.81 12.32 6.57
CA ILE A 143 22.17 11.30 7.41
C ILE A 143 21.02 11.93 8.22
N MET A 144 21.23 13.07 8.88
CA MET A 144 20.17 13.75 9.63
C MET A 144 19.00 14.14 8.72
N ARG A 145 19.28 14.63 7.52
CA ARG A 145 18.23 14.92 6.52
C ARG A 145 17.45 13.65 6.13
N ALA A 146 18.11 12.51 5.99
CA ALA A 146 17.45 11.23 5.71
C ALA A 146 16.51 10.81 6.84
N PHE A 147 16.95 10.89 8.11
CA PHE A 147 16.09 10.62 9.26
C PHE A 147 14.86 11.54 9.32
N VAL A 148 15.06 12.84 9.10
CA VAL A 148 13.96 13.81 9.06
C VAL A 148 12.99 13.49 7.93
N ALA A 149 13.49 13.17 6.73
CA ALA A 149 12.65 12.82 5.59
C ALA A 149 11.82 11.55 5.85
N ILE A 150 12.40 10.52 6.45
CA ILE A 150 11.68 9.30 6.84
C ILE A 150 10.62 9.61 7.90
N ARG A 151 10.92 10.47 8.89
CA ARG A 151 9.96 10.87 9.91
C ARG A 151 8.75 11.57 9.30
N HIS A 152 8.98 12.50 8.39
CA HIS A 152 7.89 13.17 7.65
C HIS A 152 7.05 12.19 6.82
N ALA A 153 7.70 11.25 6.13
CA ALA A 153 6.99 10.23 5.37
C ALA A 153 6.06 9.39 6.27
N VAL A 154 6.54 8.91 7.43
CA VAL A 154 5.72 8.12 8.36
C VAL A 154 4.55 8.93 8.93
N SER A 155 4.78 10.20 9.29
CA SER A 155 3.69 11.08 9.76
C SER A 155 2.62 11.29 8.68
N ALA A 156 3.02 11.43 7.41
CA ALA A 156 2.10 11.52 6.29
C ALA A 156 1.29 10.21 6.10
N TRP A 157 1.93 9.04 6.24
CA TRP A 157 1.26 7.73 6.17
C TRP A 157 0.21 7.52 7.26
N GLN A 158 0.46 8.00 8.49
CA GLN A 158 -0.54 7.94 9.57
C GLN A 158 -1.82 8.71 9.20
N GLY A 159 -1.69 9.88 8.58
CA GLY A 159 -2.84 10.64 8.08
C GLY A 159 -3.60 9.93 6.96
N VAL A 160 -2.91 9.18 6.10
CA VAL A 160 -3.52 8.36 5.04
C VAL A 160 -4.29 7.19 5.64
N ASN A 161 -3.73 6.47 6.62
CA ASN A 161 -4.40 5.34 7.27
C ASN A 161 -5.73 5.76 7.91
N LEU A 162 -5.77 6.89 8.61
CA LEU A 162 -7.03 7.42 9.16
C LEU A 162 -8.08 7.71 8.08
N LYS A 163 -7.65 8.23 6.93
CA LYS A 163 -8.56 8.46 5.78
C LYS A 163 -9.05 7.15 5.17
N VAL A 164 -8.20 6.13 5.09
CA VAL A 164 -8.58 4.79 4.59
C VAL A 164 -9.61 4.15 5.52
N GLU A 165 -9.45 4.21 6.84
CA GLU A 165 -10.44 3.72 7.81
C GLU A 165 -11.78 4.46 7.69
N GLN A 166 -11.75 5.80 7.57
CA GLN A 166 -12.96 6.59 7.34
C GLN A 166 -13.66 6.22 6.03
N LEU A 167 -12.89 5.97 4.96
CA LEU A 167 -13.43 5.57 3.67
C LEU A 167 -14.03 4.16 3.74
N SER A 168 -13.38 3.22 4.40
CA SER A 168 -13.91 1.87 4.64
C SER A 168 -15.25 1.93 5.35
N HIS A 169 -15.37 2.70 6.43
CA HIS A 169 -16.63 2.86 7.14
C HIS A 169 -17.74 3.44 6.25
N LYS A 170 -17.41 4.42 5.38
CA LYS A 170 -18.40 4.96 4.43
C LYS A 170 -18.83 3.93 3.38
N VAL A 171 -17.91 3.08 2.92
CA VAL A 171 -18.23 1.98 2.00
C VAL A 171 -19.19 0.99 2.66
N ASP A 172 -18.94 0.62 3.92
CA ASP A 172 -19.80 -0.29 4.67
C ASP A 172 -21.22 0.31 4.84
N GLN A 173 -21.32 1.60 5.15
CA GLN A 173 -22.60 2.30 5.22
C GLN A 173 -23.33 2.30 3.87
N LEU A 174 -22.63 2.60 2.77
CA LEU A 174 -23.22 2.56 1.43
C LEU A 174 -23.70 1.16 1.06
N ASN A 175 -22.95 0.11 1.39
CA ASN A 175 -23.39 -1.25 1.16
C ASN A 175 -24.68 -1.58 1.92
N SER A 176 -24.81 -1.17 3.19
CA SER A 176 -26.06 -1.32 3.93
C SER A 176 -27.25 -0.61 3.26
N TYR A 177 -27.07 0.62 2.78
CA TYR A 177 -28.12 1.33 2.05
C TYR A 177 -28.50 0.65 0.74
N VAL A 178 -27.51 0.11 0.01
CA VAL A 178 -27.78 -0.64 -1.22
C VAL A 178 -28.59 -1.90 -0.93
N GLU A 179 -28.27 -2.64 0.14
CA GLU A 179 -29.04 -3.82 0.55
C GLU A 179 -30.49 -3.47 0.92
N GLU A 180 -30.69 -2.38 1.64
CA GLU A 180 -32.04 -1.86 1.98
C GLU A 180 -32.82 -1.49 0.71
N ILE A 181 -32.24 -0.75 -0.22
CA ILE A 181 -32.87 -0.39 -1.50
C ILE A 181 -33.21 -1.63 -2.33
N LEU A 182 -32.34 -2.63 -2.36
CA LEU A 182 -32.62 -3.89 -3.09
C LEU A 182 -33.77 -4.66 -2.46
N HIS A 183 -33.89 -4.65 -1.13
CA HIS A 183 -35.02 -5.27 -0.43
C HIS A 183 -36.33 -4.55 -0.79
N ASP A 184 -36.37 -3.22 -0.69
CA ASP A 184 -37.52 -2.41 -1.05
C ASP A 184 -37.92 -2.61 -2.51
N GLN A 185 -36.95 -2.69 -3.42
CA GLN A 185 -37.21 -2.95 -4.85
C GLN A 185 -37.87 -4.31 -5.08
N ASN A 186 -37.46 -5.34 -4.33
CA ASN A 186 -38.04 -6.66 -4.40
C ASN A 186 -39.51 -6.65 -3.91
N ASP A 187 -39.79 -5.92 -2.85
CA ASP A 187 -41.15 -5.76 -2.32
C ASP A 187 -42.07 -5.00 -3.30
N ILE A 188 -41.57 -3.95 -3.94
CA ILE A 188 -42.28 -3.24 -5.01
C ILE A 188 -42.57 -4.15 -6.19
N ASN A 189 -41.60 -4.93 -6.65
CA ASN A 189 -41.76 -5.86 -7.77
C ASN A 189 -42.84 -6.92 -7.45
N ARG A 190 -42.82 -7.48 -6.24
CA ARG A 190 -43.86 -8.43 -5.81
C ARG A 190 -45.26 -7.81 -5.81
N MET A 191 -45.41 -6.60 -5.27
CA MET A 191 -46.70 -5.88 -5.23
C MET A 191 -47.19 -5.55 -6.66
N GLN A 192 -46.26 -5.24 -7.56
CA GLN A 192 -46.58 -4.97 -8.97
C GLN A 192 -47.02 -6.26 -9.71
N GLU A 193 -46.42 -7.40 -9.39
CA GLU A 193 -46.78 -8.70 -9.94
C GLU A 193 -48.17 -9.15 -9.44
N GLU A 194 -48.48 -8.95 -8.15
CA GLU A 194 -49.81 -9.18 -7.58
C GLU A 194 -50.88 -8.30 -8.26
N THR A 195 -50.61 -7.00 -8.43
CA THR A 195 -51.52 -6.06 -9.12
C THR A 195 -51.73 -6.44 -10.58
N ASN A 196 -50.68 -6.81 -11.29
CA ASN A 196 -50.81 -7.23 -12.69
C ASN A 196 -51.65 -8.51 -12.84
N ASN A 197 -51.50 -9.48 -11.93
CA ASN A 197 -52.32 -10.69 -11.89
C ASN A 197 -53.83 -10.38 -11.65
N GLU A 198 -54.10 -9.46 -10.73
CA GLU A 198 -55.46 -8.98 -10.46
C GLU A 198 -56.09 -8.31 -11.69
N ILE A 199 -55.35 -7.43 -12.35
CA ILE A 199 -55.77 -6.78 -13.60
C ILE A 199 -56.02 -7.83 -14.70
N ALA A 200 -55.17 -8.82 -14.84
CA ALA A 200 -55.33 -9.91 -15.82
C ALA A 200 -56.67 -10.65 -15.61
N LEU A 201 -56.99 -11.04 -14.37
CA LEU A 201 -58.27 -11.66 -14.01
C LEU A 201 -59.46 -10.79 -14.31
N GLN A 202 -59.38 -9.47 -14.06
CA GLN A 202 -60.47 -8.54 -14.40
C GLN A 202 -60.67 -8.42 -15.91
N ILE A 203 -59.58 -8.38 -16.69
CA ILE A 203 -59.65 -8.35 -18.17
C ILE A 203 -60.30 -9.66 -18.70
N GLU A 204 -59.97 -10.80 -18.15
CA GLU A 204 -60.58 -12.08 -18.53
C GLU A 204 -62.07 -12.09 -18.25
N ALA A 205 -62.48 -11.66 -17.06
CA ALA A 205 -63.91 -11.54 -16.72
C ALA A 205 -64.68 -10.55 -17.63
N ILE A 206 -64.06 -9.43 -18.02
CA ILE A 206 -64.66 -8.49 -18.97
C ILE A 206 -64.80 -9.12 -20.36
N ASN A 207 -63.78 -9.88 -20.83
CA ASN A 207 -63.83 -10.54 -22.12
C ASN A 207 -64.95 -11.61 -22.15
N ASP A 208 -65.08 -12.40 -21.09
CA ASP A 208 -66.15 -13.40 -20.96
C ASP A 208 -67.53 -12.73 -20.99
N ALA A 209 -67.70 -11.60 -20.29
CA ALA A 209 -68.96 -10.84 -20.34
C ALA A 209 -69.26 -10.28 -21.73
N LEU A 210 -68.27 -9.79 -22.45
CA LEU A 210 -68.38 -9.35 -23.84
C LEU A 210 -68.77 -10.46 -24.78
N ASP A 211 -68.21 -11.64 -24.65
CA ASP A 211 -68.56 -12.77 -25.47
C ASP A 211 -69.98 -13.26 -25.22
N GLN A 212 -70.46 -13.29 -23.96
CA GLN A 212 -71.85 -13.59 -23.65
C GLN A 212 -72.83 -12.55 -24.24
N LEU A 213 -72.46 -11.26 -24.28
CA LEU A 213 -73.30 -10.23 -24.94
C LEU A 213 -73.27 -10.41 -26.46
N ARG A 214 -72.18 -10.80 -27.07
CA ARG A 214 -72.12 -11.10 -28.52
C ARG A 214 -73.00 -12.30 -28.90
N GLU A 215 -73.02 -13.34 -28.11
CA GLU A 215 -73.90 -14.51 -28.36
C GLU A 215 -75.39 -14.11 -28.25
N LYS A 216 -75.77 -13.31 -27.27
CA LYS A 216 -77.13 -12.79 -27.11
C LYS A 216 -77.57 -11.89 -28.26
N THR A 217 -76.67 -11.15 -28.88
CA THR A 217 -76.98 -10.27 -30.01
C THR A 217 -76.95 -10.98 -31.34
N SER A 218 -76.35 -12.18 -31.45
CA SER A 218 -76.31 -13.00 -32.68
C SER A 218 -77.56 -13.87 -32.89
N THR A 219 -78.50 -13.89 -31.94
CA THR A 219 -79.79 -14.57 -32.20
C THR A 219 -80.47 -13.88 -33.37
N PRO A 220 -80.83 -14.63 -34.49
CA PRO A 220 -81.35 -14.05 -35.65
C PRO A 220 -82.76 -13.45 -35.31
N ARG A 221 -82.94 -12.15 -35.55
CA ARG A 221 -84.23 -11.49 -35.40
C ARG A 221 -85.22 -12.20 -36.28
N LYS A 222 -86.36 -12.71 -35.72
CA LYS A 222 -87.53 -13.21 -36.47
C LYS A 222 -87.87 -12.24 -37.55
N GLN A 223 -87.78 -12.68 -38.83
CA GLN A 223 -88.32 -11.84 -39.95
C GLN A 223 -89.76 -11.61 -39.73
N ILE A 224 -90.20 -10.34 -39.52
CA ILE A 224 -91.52 -9.91 -39.54
C ILE A 224 -91.89 -9.62 -41.02
N GLY A 225 -92.34 -10.63 -41.73
CA GLY A 225 -92.75 -10.54 -43.14
C GLY A 225 -94.27 -10.40 -43.22
N PHE A 226 -94.77 -9.38 -43.83
CA PHE A 226 -96.15 -9.28 -44.26
C PHE A 226 -96.36 -10.29 -45.43
N LYS A 227 -97.33 -11.23 -45.28
CA LYS A 227 -97.74 -12.06 -46.36
C LYS A 227 -98.62 -11.19 -47.31
N THR A 228 -98.10 -10.87 -48.47
CA THR A 228 -98.87 -10.36 -49.57
C THR A 228 -99.54 -11.54 -50.26
N GLU A 229 -100.84 -11.75 -50.11
CA GLU A 229 -101.64 -12.61 -50.93
C GLU A 229 -101.65 -12.02 -52.34
N LYS A 230 -101.20 -12.82 -53.31
CA LYS A 230 -101.44 -12.55 -54.72
C LYS A 230 -102.72 -13.33 -55.15
N GLN A 231 -103.75 -12.52 -55.62
CA GLN A 231 -104.78 -13.05 -56.52
C GLN A 231 -104.17 -13.46 -57.84
#